data_f65524bb95df44e70268ea0e4b736a11
#
_entry.id   f65524bb95df44e70268ea0e4b736a11
#
_cell.length_a   1.000
_cell.length_b   1.000
_cell.length_c   1.000
_cell.angle_alpha   90.00
_cell.angle_beta   90.00
_cell.angle_gamma   90.00
#
_symmetry.space_group_name_H-M   'P 1'
#
loop_
_entity.id
_entity.type
_entity.pdbx_description
1 polymer ?
#
loop_
_entity_poly.entity_id
_entity_poly.type
_entity_poly.pdbx_seq_one_letter_code
_entity_poly.pdbx_strand_id
1 'polypeptide(L)' 'MSIISDHVKYQPPLNEVLDEVENLKHRVEELEHENEYLHKVLYALDERINILTNDKR' A
#
# COMPACT_ATOMS: atom_id res chain seq x y z
N MET A 1 9.21 -7.07 -35.19
CA MET A 1 8.95 -8.17 -34.58
C MET A 1 9.91 -8.53 -33.52
N SER A 2 11.00 -8.03 -33.58
CA SER A 2 11.99 -8.42 -32.59
C SER A 2 11.64 -7.95 -31.20
N ILE A 3 11.00 -6.80 -31.07
CA ILE A 3 10.66 -6.29 -29.74
C ILE A 3 9.71 -7.25 -29.04
N ILE A 4 8.70 -7.69 -29.73
CA ILE A 4 7.76 -8.63 -29.13
C ILE A 4 8.44 -9.94 -28.83
N SER A 5 9.29 -10.37 -29.74
CA SER A 5 10.03 -11.61 -29.53
C SER A 5 10.90 -11.52 -28.31
N ASP A 6 11.58 -10.40 -28.14
CA ASP A 6 12.43 -10.22 -26.97
C ASP A 6 11.63 -10.23 -25.72
N HIS A 7 10.46 -9.60 -25.76
CA HIS A 7 9.58 -9.58 -24.60
C HIS A 7 9.18 -10.99 -24.22
N VAL A 8 8.81 -11.79 -25.19
CA VAL A 8 8.40 -13.13 -24.91
C VAL A 8 9.55 -13.95 -24.37
N LYS A 9 10.74 -13.72 -24.92
CA LYS A 9 11.89 -14.46 -24.50
C LYS A 9 12.24 -14.22 -23.05
N TYR A 10 12.02 -13.00 -22.59
CA TYR A 10 12.44 -12.64 -21.26
C TYR A 10 11.29 -12.82 -20.29
N GLN A 11 10.86 -14.02 -20.13
CA GLN A 11 9.81 -14.30 -19.17
C GLN A 11 10.41 -15.04 -17.98
N PRO A 12 10.21 -14.50 -16.78
CA PRO A 12 10.73 -15.20 -15.61
C PRO A 12 10.02 -16.52 -15.39
N PRO A 13 10.66 -17.47 -14.74
CA PRO A 13 9.99 -18.71 -14.42
C PRO A 13 8.79 -18.48 -13.50
N LEU A 14 7.90 -19.42 -13.54
CA LEU A 14 6.68 -19.31 -12.76
C LEU A 14 6.99 -19.18 -11.27
N ASN A 15 8.02 -19.88 -10.82
CA ASN A 15 8.39 -19.80 -9.41
C ASN A 15 8.71 -18.39 -8.98
N GLU A 16 9.46 -17.67 -9.81
CA GLU A 16 9.82 -16.30 -9.46
C GLU A 16 8.61 -15.40 -9.45
N VAL A 17 7.70 -15.62 -10.39
CA VAL A 17 6.49 -14.82 -10.44
C VAL A 17 5.66 -15.05 -9.18
N LEU A 18 5.54 -16.29 -8.76
CA LEU A 18 4.80 -16.60 -7.55
C LEU A 18 5.43 -15.98 -6.33
N ASP A 19 6.76 -16.01 -6.27
CA ASP A 19 7.46 -15.37 -5.16
C ASP A 19 7.18 -13.89 -5.13
N GLU A 20 7.21 -13.27 -6.28
CA GLU A 20 6.95 -11.84 -6.34
C GLU A 20 5.52 -11.52 -5.92
N VAL A 21 4.59 -12.33 -6.35
CA VAL A 21 3.20 -12.12 -5.96
C VAL A 21 3.06 -12.22 -4.44
N GLU A 22 3.72 -13.20 -3.86
CA GLU A 22 3.65 -13.35 -2.42
C GLU A 22 4.27 -12.17 -1.70
N ASN A 23 5.41 -11.71 -2.19
CA ASN A 23 6.04 -10.53 -1.61
C ASN A 23 5.12 -9.32 -1.70
N LEU A 24 4.52 -9.11 -2.85
CA LEU A 24 3.61 -8.00 -3.02
C LEU A 24 2.41 -8.12 -2.11
N LYS A 25 1.93 -9.32 -1.92
CA LYS A 25 0.81 -9.53 -1.03
C LYS A 25 1.16 -9.11 0.40
N HIS A 26 2.35 -9.49 0.85
CA HIS A 26 2.79 -9.08 2.18
C HIS A 26 2.88 -7.56 2.29
N ARG A 27 3.41 -6.93 1.26
CA ARG A 27 3.55 -5.49 1.29
C ARG A 27 2.19 -4.80 1.31
N VAL A 28 1.25 -5.34 0.56
CA VAL A 28 -0.09 -4.77 0.56
C VAL A 28 -0.70 -4.88 1.95
N GLU A 29 -0.51 -6.02 2.59
CA GLU A 29 -1.04 -6.20 3.94
C GLU A 29 -0.42 -5.20 4.92
N GLU A 30 0.89 -5.01 4.81
CA GLU A 30 1.56 -4.04 5.66
C GLU A 30 1.04 -2.64 5.42
N LEU A 31 0.87 -2.28 4.16
CA LEU A 31 0.36 -0.97 3.83
C LEU A 31 -1.07 -0.79 4.30
N GLU A 32 -1.85 -1.82 4.24
CA GLU A 32 -3.21 -1.75 4.75
C GLU A 32 -3.23 -1.49 6.26
N HIS A 33 -2.34 -2.15 6.98
CA HIS A 33 -2.23 -1.92 8.41
C HIS A 33 -1.80 -0.49 8.71
N GLU A 34 -0.81 -0.01 7.98
CA GLU A 34 -0.35 1.34 8.16
C GLU A 34 -1.45 2.34 7.83
N ASN A 35 -2.21 2.05 6.79
CA ASN A 35 -3.29 2.92 6.40
C ASN A 35 -4.34 3.01 7.49
N GLU A 36 -4.67 1.87 8.06
CA GLU A 36 -5.63 1.85 9.17
C GLU A 36 -5.12 2.67 10.35
N TYR A 37 -3.87 2.50 10.66
CA TYR A 37 -3.29 3.23 11.77
C TYR A 37 -3.32 4.74 11.51
N LEU A 38 -2.94 5.13 10.31
CA LEU A 38 -2.93 6.54 9.96
C LEU A 38 -4.33 7.13 10.00
N HIS A 39 -5.31 6.37 9.56
CA HIS A 39 -6.70 6.83 9.63
C HIS A 39 -7.11 7.08 11.07
N LYS A 40 -6.74 6.19 11.96
CA LYS A 40 -7.07 6.36 13.37
C LYS A 40 -6.42 7.59 13.95
N VAL A 41 -5.15 7.80 13.60
CA VAL A 41 -4.44 8.96 14.10
C VAL A 41 -5.06 10.24 13.56
N LEU A 42 -5.39 10.25 12.28
CA LEU A 42 -6.02 11.42 11.71
C LEU A 42 -7.37 11.72 12.36
N TYR A 43 -8.12 10.69 12.61
CA TYR A 43 -9.43 10.88 13.24
C TYR A 43 -9.26 11.46 14.65
N ALA A 44 -8.30 10.95 15.40
CA ALA A 44 -8.07 11.45 16.73
C ALA A 44 -7.62 12.90 16.72
N LEU A 45 -6.74 13.22 15.77
CA LEU A 45 -6.28 14.59 15.66
C LEU A 45 -7.40 15.53 15.26
N ASP A 46 -8.25 15.08 14.36
CA ASP A 46 -9.37 15.91 13.94
C ASP A 46 -10.30 16.21 15.11
N GLU A 47 -10.55 15.20 15.92
CA GLU A 47 -11.37 15.40 17.10
C GLU A 47 -10.74 16.39 18.06
N ARG A 48 -9.43 16.30 18.22
CA ARG A 48 -8.75 17.22 19.09
C ARG A 48 -8.87 18.64 18.60
N ILE A 49 -8.68 18.82 17.32
CA ILE A 49 -8.79 20.16 16.75
C ILE A 49 -10.20 20.69 16.93
N ASN A 50 -11.19 19.86 16.75
CA ASN A 50 -12.57 20.30 16.96
C ASN A 50 -12.82 20.73 18.40
N ILE A 51 -12.32 19.95 19.33
CA ILE A 51 -12.50 20.29 20.75
C ILE A 51 -11.83 21.60 21.06
N LEU A 52 -10.62 21.76 20.57
CA LEU A 52 -9.89 23.01 20.85
C LEU A 52 -10.59 24.20 20.22
N THR A 53 -11.09 24.02 19.02
CA THR A 53 -11.78 25.12 18.37
C THR A 53 -13.05 25.49 19.11
N ASN A 54 -13.78 24.50 19.59
CA ASN A 54 -14.98 24.76 20.36
C ASN A 54 -14.67 25.44 21.68
N ASP A 55 -13.57 25.02 22.29
CA ASP A 55 -13.20 25.62 23.56
C ASP A 55 -12.88 27.07 23.44
N LYS A 56 -12.39 27.46 22.30
CA LYS A 56 -12.01 28.85 22.10
C LYS A 56 -13.19 29.79 22.06
N ARG A 57 -14.38 29.29 21.88
CA ARG A 57 -15.54 30.15 21.84
C ARG A 57 -15.97 30.62 23.24
#